data_0c0d8b809db25a9564ad48213f3432fb
#
_entry.id   0c0d8b809db25a9564ad48213f3432fb
#
_cell.length_a   1.000
_cell.length_b   1.000
_cell.length_c   1.000
_cell.angle_alpha   90.00
_cell.angle_beta   90.00
_cell.angle_gamma   90.00
#
_symmetry.space_group_name_H-M   'P 1'
#
loop_
_entity.id
_entity.type
_entity.pdbx_description
1 polymer ?
#
loop_
_entity_poly.entity_id
_entity_poly.type
_entity_poly.pdbx_seq_one_letter_code
_entity_poly.pdbx_strand_id
1 'polypeptide(L)'
;MSGGSYNYLFTKEPAELSEDYNIECIEEMADRLIKSGYKDVAKDMQRLAEYCKSANLRISVLSEELSDIMHAIEWCASGDWGEDRIKNAVEEYRNRGGRK
;
A
#
# COMPACT_ATOMS: atom_id res chain seq x y z
N MET A 1 -27.30 -15.70 1.96
CA MET A 1 -25.88 -15.34 2.02
C MET A 1 -25.69 -14.10 2.85
N SER A 2 -24.82 -14.15 3.80
CA SER A 2 -24.59 -13.01 4.68
C SER A 2 -23.65 -12.01 4.00
N GLY A 3 -23.70 -10.77 4.47
CA GLY A 3 -22.81 -9.74 3.94
C GLY A 3 -21.34 -10.00 4.21
N GLY A 4 -21.04 -10.96 5.08
CA GLY A 4 -19.65 -11.26 5.42
C GLY A 4 -18.93 -12.14 4.42
N SER A 5 -19.58 -12.55 3.33
CA SER A 5 -18.97 -13.43 2.34
C SER A 5 -17.69 -12.87 1.76
N TYR A 6 -17.58 -11.55 1.66
CA TYR A 6 -16.40 -10.88 1.13
C TYR A 6 -15.77 -9.99 2.19
N ASN A 7 -15.87 -10.41 3.45
CA ASN A 7 -15.22 -9.70 4.55
C ASN A 7 -15.70 -8.25 4.71
N TYR A 8 -16.98 -8.03 4.39
CA TYR A 8 -17.62 -6.71 4.52
C TYR A 8 -16.84 -5.61 3.80
N LEU A 9 -16.44 -5.88 2.55
CA LEU A 9 -15.64 -4.93 1.78
C LEU A 9 -16.29 -3.56 1.67
N PHE A 10 -17.61 -3.51 1.58
CA PHE A 10 -18.29 -2.24 1.38
C PHE A 10 -18.17 -1.31 2.58
N THR A 11 -17.69 -1.81 3.72
CA THR A 11 -17.49 -0.99 4.91
C THR A 11 -16.03 -0.63 5.14
N LYS A 12 -15.12 -1.10 4.28
CA LYS A 12 -13.69 -0.92 4.50
C LYS A 12 -13.22 0.47 4.08
N GLU A 13 -12.29 0.99 4.86
CA GLU A 13 -11.58 2.21 4.49
C GLU A 13 -10.58 1.89 3.36
N PRO A 14 -10.18 2.90 2.57
CA PRO A 14 -9.22 2.65 1.49
C PRO A 14 -7.96 1.91 1.92
N ALA A 15 -7.42 2.22 3.09
CA ALA A 15 -6.22 1.55 3.56
C ALA A 15 -6.47 0.06 3.78
N GLU A 16 -7.65 -0.29 4.26
CA GLU A 16 -8.00 -1.69 4.49
C GLU A 16 -8.22 -2.43 3.18
N LEU A 17 -8.77 -1.75 2.18
CA LEU A 17 -9.04 -2.38 0.90
C LEU A 17 -7.76 -2.86 0.23
N SER A 18 -6.63 -2.23 0.52
CA SER A 18 -5.38 -2.60 -0.12
C SER A 18 -4.67 -3.77 0.53
N GLU A 19 -5.26 -4.38 1.56
CA GLU A 19 -4.71 -5.63 2.12
C GLU A 19 -4.92 -6.77 1.14
N ASP A 20 -3.95 -7.67 1.07
CA ASP A 20 -3.94 -8.75 0.07
C ASP A 20 -5.23 -9.54 0.05
N TYR A 21 -5.73 -9.91 1.21
CA TYR A 21 -6.96 -10.69 1.27
C TYR A 21 -8.14 -9.92 0.67
N ASN A 22 -8.21 -8.65 0.95
CA ASN A 22 -9.32 -7.82 0.45
C ASN A 22 -9.20 -7.60 -1.04
N ILE A 23 -7.97 -7.48 -1.57
CA ILE A 23 -7.77 -7.37 -3.02
C ILE A 23 -8.30 -8.62 -3.72
N GLU A 24 -8.02 -9.79 -3.17
CA GLU A 24 -8.55 -11.03 -3.74
C GLU A 24 -10.07 -11.04 -3.75
N CYS A 25 -10.69 -10.54 -2.68
CA CYS A 25 -12.14 -10.45 -2.62
C CYS A 25 -12.69 -9.51 -3.69
N ILE A 26 -12.00 -8.38 -3.92
CA ILE A 26 -12.41 -7.45 -4.97
C ILE A 26 -12.37 -8.13 -6.32
N GLU A 27 -11.32 -8.91 -6.58
CA GLU A 27 -11.19 -9.62 -7.84
C GLU A 27 -12.29 -10.66 -8.01
N GLU A 28 -12.66 -11.35 -6.94
CA GLU A 28 -13.75 -12.31 -6.99
C GLU A 28 -15.08 -11.63 -7.28
N MET A 29 -15.29 -10.46 -6.70
CA MET A 29 -16.50 -9.70 -6.99
C MET A 29 -16.58 -9.32 -8.47
N ALA A 30 -15.42 -8.94 -9.04
CA ALA A 30 -15.38 -8.62 -10.47
C ALA A 30 -15.76 -9.83 -11.30
N ASP A 31 -15.26 -11.02 -10.96
CA ASP A 31 -15.62 -12.24 -11.65
C ASP A 31 -17.11 -12.49 -11.57
N ARG A 32 -17.70 -12.26 -10.41
CA ARG A 32 -19.13 -12.43 -10.21
C ARG A 32 -19.91 -11.51 -11.11
N LEU A 33 -19.46 -10.27 -11.26
CA LEU A 33 -20.12 -9.32 -12.13
C LEU A 33 -20.04 -9.74 -13.59
N ILE A 34 -18.91 -10.29 -14.00
CA ILE A 34 -18.78 -10.80 -15.37
C ILE A 34 -19.80 -11.90 -15.62
N LYS A 35 -19.92 -12.83 -14.69
CA LYS A 35 -20.86 -13.94 -14.81
C LYS A 35 -22.29 -13.47 -14.87
N SER A 36 -22.59 -12.35 -14.22
CA SER A 36 -23.94 -11.80 -14.22
C SER A 36 -24.20 -10.88 -15.42
N GLY A 37 -23.20 -10.66 -16.28
CA GLY A 37 -23.40 -9.87 -17.49
C GLY A 37 -23.05 -8.41 -17.36
N TYR A 38 -22.44 -8.00 -16.25
CA TYR A 38 -22.12 -6.59 -16.01
C TYR A 38 -20.64 -6.35 -16.24
N LYS A 39 -20.20 -6.54 -17.49
CA LYS A 39 -18.78 -6.46 -17.82
C LYS A 39 -18.19 -5.07 -17.61
N ASP A 40 -18.97 -4.02 -17.85
CA ASP A 40 -18.50 -2.66 -17.69
C ASP A 40 -18.19 -2.35 -16.23
N VAL A 41 -19.10 -2.76 -15.33
CA VAL A 41 -18.87 -2.54 -13.90
C VAL A 41 -17.75 -3.44 -13.39
N ALA A 42 -17.65 -4.65 -13.93
CA ALA A 42 -16.57 -5.55 -13.56
C ALA A 42 -15.21 -4.96 -13.89
N LYS A 43 -15.11 -4.25 -15.00
CA LYS A 43 -13.87 -3.58 -15.37
C LYS A 43 -13.46 -2.55 -14.34
N ASP A 44 -14.41 -1.77 -13.87
CA ASP A 44 -14.13 -0.78 -12.84
C ASP A 44 -13.68 -1.44 -11.54
N MET A 45 -14.30 -2.56 -11.20
CA MET A 45 -13.92 -3.33 -10.02
C MET A 45 -12.51 -3.87 -10.16
N GLN A 46 -12.14 -4.34 -11.34
CA GLN A 46 -10.79 -4.81 -11.60
C GLN A 46 -9.78 -3.67 -11.49
N ARG A 47 -10.15 -2.48 -11.94
CA ARG A 47 -9.28 -1.31 -11.80
C ARG A 47 -9.02 -0.97 -10.34
N LEU A 48 -10.05 -1.09 -9.52
CA LEU A 48 -9.86 -0.85 -8.10
C LEU A 48 -8.80 -1.82 -7.53
N ALA A 49 -8.90 -3.09 -7.88
CA ALA A 49 -7.91 -4.07 -7.43
C ALA A 49 -6.51 -3.72 -7.92
N GLU A 50 -6.40 -3.28 -9.18
CA GLU A 50 -5.11 -2.90 -9.75
C GLU A 50 -4.50 -1.71 -9.01
N TYR A 51 -5.32 -0.71 -8.71
CA TYR A 51 -4.85 0.45 -7.97
C TYR A 51 -4.36 0.07 -6.58
N CYS A 52 -5.07 -0.85 -5.92
CA CYS A 52 -4.65 -1.30 -4.61
C CYS A 52 -3.30 -2.02 -4.66
N LYS A 53 -3.10 -2.86 -5.67
CA LYS A 53 -1.83 -3.56 -5.84
C LYS A 53 -0.70 -2.59 -6.12
N SER A 54 -0.95 -1.62 -6.99
CA SER A 54 0.05 -0.63 -7.36
C SER A 54 0.42 0.24 -6.16
N ALA A 55 -0.57 0.64 -5.37
CA ALA A 55 -0.32 1.43 -4.18
C ALA A 55 0.52 0.64 -3.18
N ASN A 56 0.21 -0.64 -2.99
CA ASN A 56 0.97 -1.48 -2.06
C ASN A 56 2.44 -1.59 -2.48
N LEU A 57 2.67 -1.77 -3.77
CA LEU A 57 4.04 -1.86 -4.28
C LEU A 57 4.80 -0.55 -4.04
N ARG A 58 4.16 0.57 -4.34
CA ARG A 58 4.79 1.88 -4.14
C ARG A 58 5.11 2.14 -2.68
N ILE A 59 4.17 1.80 -1.80
CA ILE A 59 4.37 1.98 -0.36
C ILE A 59 5.53 1.11 0.10
N SER A 60 5.56 -0.14 -0.34
CA SER A 60 6.61 -1.08 0.05
C SER A 60 7.99 -0.58 -0.36
N VAL A 61 8.12 -0.14 -1.62
CA VAL A 61 9.41 0.31 -2.14
C VAL A 61 9.88 1.57 -1.41
N LEU A 62 8.99 2.56 -1.27
CA LEU A 62 9.37 3.81 -0.64
C LEU A 62 9.68 3.64 0.85
N SER A 63 8.88 2.83 1.54
CA SER A 63 9.12 2.63 2.97
C SER A 63 10.46 1.94 3.20
N GLU A 64 10.82 1.02 2.31
CA GLU A 64 12.11 0.36 2.41
C GLU A 64 13.25 1.33 2.16
N GLU A 65 13.09 2.18 1.14
CA GLU A 65 14.13 3.15 0.81
C GLU A 65 14.32 4.21 1.90
N LEU A 66 13.24 4.57 2.57
CA LEU A 66 13.28 5.62 3.58
C LEU A 66 13.48 5.09 5.00
N SER A 67 13.59 3.78 5.14
CA SER A 67 13.65 3.13 6.45
C SER A 67 14.79 3.65 7.31
N ASP A 68 15.98 3.80 6.73
CA ASP A 68 17.14 4.27 7.49
C ASP A 68 16.96 5.71 7.98
N ILE A 69 16.33 6.53 7.13
CA ILE A 69 16.09 7.93 7.51
C ILE A 69 15.07 7.99 8.64
N MET A 70 14.01 7.22 8.54
CA MET A 70 13.00 7.18 9.59
C MET A 70 13.60 6.70 10.90
N HIS A 71 14.46 5.70 10.84
CA HIS A 71 15.12 5.17 12.02
C HIS A 71 15.99 6.25 12.68
N ALA A 72 16.77 6.96 11.87
CA ALA A 72 17.65 8.01 12.39
C ALA A 72 16.84 9.14 13.04
N ILE A 73 15.73 9.51 12.43
CA ILE A 73 14.88 10.57 12.98
C ILE A 73 14.30 10.15 14.33
N GLU A 74 13.80 8.92 14.40
CA GLU A 74 13.18 8.43 15.63
C GLU A 74 14.18 8.35 16.77
N TRP A 75 15.38 7.87 16.50
CA TRP A 75 16.42 7.77 17.54
C TRP A 75 16.95 9.13 17.93
N CYS A 76 17.03 10.06 16.97
CA CYS A 76 17.43 11.42 17.26
C CYS A 76 16.38 12.11 18.15
N ALA A 77 15.11 11.90 17.87
CA ALA A 77 14.03 12.48 18.66
C ALA A 77 14.03 11.94 20.09
N SER A 78 14.46 10.69 20.26
CA SER A 78 14.57 10.08 21.58
C SER A 78 15.80 10.56 22.37
N GLY A 79 16.70 11.29 21.70
CA GLY A 79 17.90 11.76 22.34
C GLY A 79 19.05 10.78 22.30
N ASP A 80 18.89 9.65 21.64
CA ASP A 80 19.93 8.62 21.57
C ASP A 80 20.99 8.93 20.52
N TRP A 81 20.62 9.61 19.45
CA TRP A 81 21.51 9.94 18.36
C TRP A 81 21.53 11.44 18.11
N GLY A 82 22.61 11.94 17.51
CA GLY A 82 22.71 13.34 17.13
C GLY A 82 22.22 13.57 15.70
N GLU A 83 22.16 14.85 15.33
CA GLU A 83 21.67 15.24 14.00
C GLU A 83 22.53 14.69 12.87
N ASP A 84 23.81 14.43 13.15
CA ASP A 84 24.70 13.89 12.12
C ASP A 84 24.23 12.54 11.63
N ARG A 85 23.52 11.76 12.45
CA ARG A 85 22.98 10.49 12.01
C ARG A 85 21.92 10.67 10.96
N ILE A 86 21.07 11.69 11.12
CA ILE A 86 20.05 12.00 10.11
C ILE A 86 20.75 12.45 8.83
N LYS A 87 21.74 13.33 8.95
CA LYS A 87 22.47 13.81 7.79
C LYS A 87 23.09 12.65 7.01
N ASN A 88 23.74 11.73 7.71
CA ASN A 88 24.38 10.59 7.07
C ASN A 88 23.37 9.71 6.35
N ALA A 89 22.22 9.45 6.98
CA ALA A 89 21.18 8.62 6.38
C ALA A 89 20.63 9.28 5.12
N VAL A 90 20.44 10.60 5.16
CA VAL A 90 19.95 11.35 4.00
C VAL A 90 20.95 11.28 2.85
N GLU A 91 22.24 11.45 3.17
CA GLU A 91 23.26 11.42 2.13
C GLU A 91 23.36 10.04 1.48
N GLU A 92 23.27 9.00 2.28
CA GLU A 92 23.26 7.64 1.73
C GLU A 92 22.07 7.40 0.83
N TYR A 93 20.91 7.87 1.25
CA TYR A 93 19.71 7.73 0.45
C TYR A 93 19.87 8.41 -0.90
N ARG A 94 20.41 9.63 -0.91
CA ARG A 94 20.64 10.35 -2.16
C ARG A 94 21.64 9.66 -3.04
N ASN A 95 22.70 9.12 -2.44
CA ASN A 95 23.78 8.47 -3.19
C ASN A 95 23.33 7.16 -3.82
N ARG A 96 22.36 6.49 -3.21
CA ARG A 96 21.83 5.27 -3.78
C ARG A 96 20.93 5.54 -4.98
N GLY A 97 20.67 6.82 -5.29
CA GLY A 97 19.85 7.15 -6.44
C GLY A 97 18.38 6.96 -6.22
N GLY A 98 17.96 6.76 -4.98
CA GLY A 98 16.55 6.61 -4.68
C GLY A 98 15.78 7.89 -4.90
N ARG A 99 16.49 9.01 -5.00
CA ARG A 99 15.87 10.31 -5.18
C ARG A 99 16.41 10.95 -6.43
N LYS A 100 15.51 11.28 -7.32
CA LYS A 100 15.91 11.95 -8.57
C LYS A 100 15.32 13.32 -8.66
#